data_d10c594cea9da83626345874edb88f97
#
_entry.id   d10c594cea9da83626345874edb88f97
#
_cell.length_a   1.000
_cell.length_b   1.000
_cell.length_c   1.000
_cell.angle_alpha   90.00
_cell.angle_beta   90.00
_cell.angle_gamma   90.00
#
_symmetry.space_group_name_H-M   'P 1'
#
loop_
_entity.id
_entity.type
_entity.pdbx_description
1 polymer ?
#
loop_
_entity_poly.entity_id
_entity_poly.type
_entity_poly.pdbx_seq_one_letter_code
_entity_poly.pdbx_strand_id
1 'polypeptide(L)'
;MKTTVDGVLFKQMVLHGAAAIALQKQKINDLNVFPVPDGDTGTNMSMTINTAATELRKTTPESVGQASKITAGALLRGARGNSGVILSLLFRGISKGLKGVEEADGKTFAAAMQEGVAAAYSAVMKPAEGTVLTVSRLASKRAVEAARENNDPCFVLEEAIKTGYEVLPQTTEMNPVLKKANVVDAGAKGYLVILEGMLAAVKGKPLPEVTEDGGAQEKADFATLGEEEITFTFDTVFIVRKTTNRPLEGLRAYLSSIGDSLVIGEDDDAFKVHVHTDTPGSALNEAQKYGTLELAKIENMRTQAEDLAAGRQAQSTDDLDAVERELEAGASGPAAPEKRYGFLAVCAGDGIAAVFRDLGVDGIISGGQTMNPSTESILNEINRTPAEVVFVLPNNKNIIMAAQQCVGLAEGKEVIVVPTTTIPQGVTAMMNVDLEAEPQDILEAMTASMESVATAQITYAARDSDFDGFAIQEGDYLALLGGKLFGTDRDITALLRQLAGEAAARSAEFVTIFYGEDVSEEDAAATEAIFSELCPEAELSVLPGGQPVYYYIVSIEWA
;
A
#
# COMPACT_ATOMS: atom_id res chain seq x y z
N MET A 1 21.05 -11.35 -30.43
CA MET A 1 19.92 -11.04 -29.53
C MET A 1 18.88 -12.13 -29.72
N LYS A 2 18.19 -12.57 -28.66
CA LYS A 2 17.05 -13.52 -28.82
C LYS A 2 15.96 -12.79 -29.60
N THR A 3 15.42 -13.44 -30.61
CA THR A 3 14.33 -12.90 -31.46
C THR A 3 12.95 -13.18 -30.87
N THR A 4 12.91 -13.87 -29.72
CA THR A 4 11.69 -14.26 -28.99
C THR A 4 11.89 -14.14 -27.50
N VAL A 5 10.79 -13.97 -26.75
CA VAL A 5 10.73 -13.96 -25.30
C VAL A 5 10.26 -15.33 -24.82
N ASP A 6 11.15 -16.12 -24.25
CA ASP A 6 10.85 -17.36 -23.54
C ASP A 6 10.53 -17.13 -22.07
N GLY A 7 10.22 -18.18 -21.32
CA GLY A 7 9.88 -18.08 -19.89
C GLY A 7 11.03 -17.53 -19.05
N VAL A 8 12.28 -17.89 -19.36
CA VAL A 8 13.46 -17.43 -18.63
C VAL A 8 13.71 -15.95 -18.88
N LEU A 9 13.60 -15.49 -20.13
CA LEU A 9 13.76 -14.07 -20.46
C LEU A 9 12.63 -13.24 -19.85
N PHE A 10 11.37 -13.70 -19.88
CA PHE A 10 10.25 -13.01 -19.24
C PHE A 10 10.46 -12.86 -17.72
N LYS A 11 10.94 -13.92 -17.05
CA LYS A 11 11.37 -13.84 -15.64
C LYS A 11 12.40 -12.72 -15.46
N GLN A 12 13.45 -12.67 -16.27
CA GLN A 12 14.46 -11.62 -16.18
C GLN A 12 13.87 -10.22 -16.44
N MET A 13 12.93 -10.09 -17.37
CA MET A 13 12.22 -8.84 -17.64
C MET A 13 11.50 -8.34 -16.38
N VAL A 14 10.78 -9.21 -15.66
CA VAL A 14 10.07 -8.84 -14.43
C VAL A 14 11.04 -8.47 -13.31
N LEU A 15 12.12 -9.23 -13.13
CA LEU A 15 13.16 -8.92 -12.12
C LEU A 15 13.81 -7.55 -12.38
N HIS A 16 14.13 -7.23 -13.63
CA HIS A 16 14.70 -5.93 -14.01
C HIS A 16 13.69 -4.80 -13.84
N GLY A 17 12.42 -5.04 -14.18
CA GLY A 17 11.34 -4.08 -13.95
C GLY A 17 11.16 -3.76 -12.47
N ALA A 18 11.20 -4.77 -11.60
CA ALA A 18 11.14 -4.60 -10.14
C ALA A 18 12.33 -3.80 -9.61
N ALA A 19 13.55 -4.11 -10.08
CA ALA A 19 14.75 -3.36 -9.70
C ALA A 19 14.69 -1.91 -10.19
N ALA A 20 14.24 -1.68 -11.42
CA ALA A 20 14.17 -0.33 -12.01
C ALA A 20 13.22 0.59 -11.23
N ILE A 21 12.03 0.10 -10.87
CA ILE A 21 11.09 0.93 -10.10
C ILE A 21 11.55 1.13 -8.65
N ALA A 22 12.17 0.14 -8.03
CA ALA A 22 12.74 0.27 -6.69
C ALA A 22 13.77 1.40 -6.62
N LEU A 23 14.67 1.51 -7.61
CA LEU A 23 15.66 2.57 -7.72
C LEU A 23 15.09 3.97 -7.97
N GLN A 24 13.87 4.06 -8.49
CA GLN A 24 13.21 5.34 -8.79
C GLN A 24 11.99 5.59 -7.91
N LYS A 25 11.76 4.73 -6.90
CA LYS A 25 10.59 4.76 -6.02
C LYS A 25 10.29 6.17 -5.49
N GLN A 26 11.28 6.83 -4.90
CA GLN A 26 11.11 8.15 -4.32
C GLN A 26 10.77 9.22 -5.38
N LYS A 27 11.43 9.21 -6.54
CA LYS A 27 11.12 10.15 -7.63
C LYS A 27 9.70 10.00 -8.17
N ILE A 28 9.15 8.77 -8.12
CA ILE A 28 7.77 8.50 -8.53
C ILE A 28 6.81 8.94 -7.42
N ASN A 29 7.16 8.71 -6.15
CA ASN A 29 6.40 9.22 -5.01
C ASN A 29 6.29 10.75 -5.06
N ASP A 30 7.38 11.44 -5.42
CA ASP A 30 7.42 12.89 -5.53
C ASP A 30 6.49 13.47 -6.62
N LEU A 31 6.08 12.68 -7.59
CA LEU A 31 5.07 13.06 -8.60
C LEU A 31 3.63 12.91 -8.10
N ASN A 32 3.40 12.13 -7.05
CA ASN A 32 2.10 11.91 -6.44
C ASN A 32 1.89 12.92 -5.30
N VAL A 33 1.61 14.17 -5.68
CA VAL A 33 1.74 15.32 -4.77
C VAL A 33 0.45 15.87 -4.23
N PHE A 34 -0.69 15.32 -4.53
CA PHE A 34 -1.93 16.02 -4.23
C PHE A 34 -2.96 15.18 -3.48
N PRO A 35 -3.71 15.85 -2.62
CA PRO A 35 -3.47 17.05 -1.83
C PRO A 35 -2.73 16.76 -0.52
N VAL A 36 -2.72 15.50 -0.10
CA VAL A 36 -2.02 14.97 1.07
C VAL A 36 -0.70 14.37 0.61
N PRO A 37 0.38 14.49 1.39
CA PRO A 37 1.64 13.86 1.05
C PRO A 37 1.58 12.32 1.27
N ASP A 38 0.58 11.66 0.68
CA ASP A 38 0.50 10.21 0.64
C ASP A 38 1.44 9.59 -0.41
N GLY A 39 2.19 10.43 -1.16
CA GLY A 39 3.20 10.14 -2.19
C GLY A 39 3.66 8.69 -2.26
N ASP A 40 2.71 7.76 -2.40
CA ASP A 40 2.90 6.34 -2.19
C ASP A 40 2.90 5.51 -3.49
N THR A 41 2.62 6.16 -4.64
CA THR A 41 2.50 5.49 -5.94
C THR A 41 3.74 4.65 -6.29
N GLY A 42 4.94 5.20 -6.12
CA GLY A 42 6.19 4.48 -6.37
C GLY A 42 6.38 3.32 -5.40
N THR A 43 6.04 3.52 -4.13
CA THR A 43 6.06 2.50 -3.09
C THR A 43 5.09 1.37 -3.41
N ASN A 44 3.83 1.69 -3.68
CA ASN A 44 2.79 0.71 -3.99
C ASN A 44 3.12 -0.12 -5.23
N MET A 45 3.57 0.51 -6.32
CA MET A 45 3.96 -0.21 -7.54
C MET A 45 5.21 -1.07 -7.33
N SER A 46 6.20 -0.55 -6.58
CA SER A 46 7.42 -1.27 -6.25
C SER A 46 7.14 -2.52 -5.41
N MET A 47 6.36 -2.38 -4.34
CA MET A 47 5.96 -3.52 -3.50
C MET A 47 5.15 -4.54 -4.29
N THR A 48 4.22 -4.08 -5.13
CA THR A 48 3.38 -4.94 -5.97
C THR A 48 4.22 -5.78 -6.92
N ILE A 49 5.13 -5.18 -7.70
CA ILE A 49 5.95 -5.94 -8.66
C ILE A 49 7.02 -6.80 -7.98
N ASN A 50 7.48 -6.41 -6.79
CA ASN A 50 8.46 -7.19 -6.04
C ASN A 50 7.88 -8.53 -5.57
N THR A 51 6.57 -8.61 -5.27
CA THR A 51 5.89 -9.88 -4.98
C THR A 51 6.05 -10.87 -6.14
N ALA A 52 5.87 -10.40 -7.38
CA ALA A 52 6.08 -11.25 -8.56
C ALA A 52 7.56 -11.61 -8.77
N ALA A 53 8.48 -10.66 -8.53
CA ALA A 53 9.91 -10.92 -8.63
C ALA A 53 10.37 -12.00 -7.63
N THR A 54 9.85 -11.97 -6.40
CA THR A 54 10.12 -12.96 -5.35
C THR A 54 9.62 -14.35 -5.75
N GLU A 55 8.38 -14.46 -6.23
CA GLU A 55 7.83 -15.74 -6.69
C GLU A 55 8.61 -16.31 -7.89
N LEU A 56 8.96 -15.44 -8.84
CA LEU A 56 9.72 -15.88 -10.02
C LEU A 56 11.16 -16.32 -9.69
N ARG A 57 11.79 -15.75 -8.66
CA ARG A 57 13.13 -16.21 -8.21
C ARG A 57 13.11 -17.68 -7.80
N LYS A 58 12.03 -18.15 -7.18
CA LYS A 58 11.84 -19.53 -6.70
C LYS A 58 11.53 -20.52 -7.82
N THR A 59 11.25 -20.06 -9.03
CA THR A 59 10.75 -20.89 -10.14
C THR A 59 11.66 -20.81 -11.36
N THR A 60 11.63 -21.86 -12.19
CA THR A 60 12.25 -21.87 -13.53
C THR A 60 11.15 -22.13 -14.55
N PRO A 61 10.47 -21.08 -15.04
CA PRO A 61 9.36 -21.24 -15.97
C PRO A 61 9.85 -21.76 -17.32
N GLU A 62 9.18 -22.78 -17.85
CA GLU A 62 9.51 -23.43 -19.13
C GLU A 62 9.03 -22.61 -20.32
N SER A 63 7.94 -21.83 -20.17
CA SER A 63 7.32 -21.03 -21.22
C SER A 63 7.01 -19.62 -20.76
N VAL A 64 6.87 -18.68 -21.71
CA VAL A 64 6.45 -17.31 -21.44
C VAL A 64 5.03 -17.27 -20.85
N GLY A 65 4.15 -18.20 -21.28
CA GLY A 65 2.81 -18.35 -20.73
C GLY A 65 2.82 -18.74 -19.25
N GLN A 66 3.72 -19.65 -18.85
CA GLN A 66 3.88 -20.03 -17.45
C GLN A 66 4.45 -18.87 -16.62
N ALA A 67 5.51 -18.21 -17.10
CA ALA A 67 6.12 -17.08 -16.41
C ALA A 67 5.12 -15.95 -16.20
N SER A 68 4.34 -15.58 -17.23
CA SER A 68 3.33 -14.54 -17.15
C SER A 68 2.17 -14.89 -16.21
N LYS A 69 1.78 -16.18 -16.13
CA LYS A 69 0.76 -16.66 -15.19
C LYS A 69 1.22 -16.53 -13.75
N ILE A 70 2.45 -16.93 -13.43
CA ILE A 70 3.04 -16.76 -12.09
C ILE A 70 3.08 -15.27 -11.74
N THR A 71 3.58 -14.43 -12.66
CA THR A 71 3.64 -12.97 -12.48
C THR A 71 2.28 -12.38 -12.17
N ALA A 72 1.26 -12.68 -12.98
CA ALA A 72 -0.08 -12.13 -12.81
C ALA A 72 -0.72 -12.56 -11.48
N GLY A 73 -0.55 -13.81 -11.08
CA GLY A 73 -1.05 -14.32 -9.80
C GLY A 73 -0.39 -13.64 -8.60
N ALA A 74 0.93 -13.48 -8.63
CA ALA A 74 1.67 -12.81 -7.56
C ALA A 74 1.36 -11.32 -7.49
N LEU A 75 1.28 -10.62 -8.64
CA LEU A 75 0.89 -9.21 -8.68
C LEU A 75 -0.53 -8.99 -8.14
N LEU A 76 -1.46 -9.90 -8.44
CA LEU A 76 -2.83 -9.80 -7.96
C LEU A 76 -2.90 -9.87 -6.43
N ARG A 77 -2.22 -10.84 -5.82
CA ARG A 77 -2.17 -11.00 -4.36
C ARG A 77 -1.42 -9.85 -3.67
N GLY A 78 -0.30 -9.44 -4.25
CA GLY A 78 0.53 -8.37 -3.70
C GLY A 78 0.11 -6.94 -4.08
N ALA A 79 -1.01 -6.76 -4.80
CA ALA A 79 -1.46 -5.43 -5.26
C ALA A 79 -1.75 -4.50 -4.08
N ARG A 80 -1.17 -3.28 -4.15
CA ARG A 80 -1.33 -2.23 -3.14
C ARG A 80 -1.75 -0.92 -3.79
N GLY A 81 -2.73 -0.25 -3.19
CA GLY A 81 -3.30 1.00 -3.69
C GLY A 81 -3.84 0.89 -5.12
N ASN A 82 -4.40 1.98 -5.65
CA ASN A 82 -4.95 2.00 -7.01
C ASN A 82 -3.89 1.71 -8.09
N SER A 83 -2.66 2.24 -7.91
CA SER A 83 -1.57 2.08 -8.87
C SER A 83 -1.07 0.63 -8.96
N GLY A 84 -0.95 -0.06 -7.81
CA GLY A 84 -0.59 -1.48 -7.77
C GLY A 84 -1.71 -2.35 -8.34
N VAL A 85 -2.98 -2.04 -8.05
CA VAL A 85 -4.12 -2.76 -8.62
C VAL A 85 -4.15 -2.61 -10.15
N ILE A 86 -4.00 -1.39 -10.70
CA ILE A 86 -3.96 -1.19 -12.15
C ILE A 86 -2.78 -1.94 -12.77
N LEU A 87 -1.60 -1.91 -12.13
CA LEU A 87 -0.45 -2.69 -12.57
C LEU A 87 -0.76 -4.19 -12.62
N SER A 88 -1.41 -4.74 -11.60
CA SER A 88 -1.82 -6.15 -11.57
C SER A 88 -2.79 -6.50 -12.69
N LEU A 89 -3.73 -5.62 -13.01
CA LEU A 89 -4.69 -5.80 -14.10
C LEU A 89 -4.03 -5.80 -15.48
N LEU A 90 -3.06 -4.89 -15.70
CA LEU A 90 -2.26 -4.87 -16.93
C LEU A 90 -1.52 -6.19 -17.13
N PHE A 91 -0.83 -6.70 -16.13
CA PHE A 91 -0.13 -7.98 -16.22
C PHE A 91 -1.06 -9.19 -16.29
N ARG A 92 -2.24 -9.11 -15.67
CA ARG A 92 -3.28 -10.15 -15.79
C ARG A 92 -3.75 -10.31 -17.25
N GLY A 93 -3.99 -9.19 -17.94
CA GLY A 93 -4.36 -9.24 -19.34
C GLY A 93 -3.20 -9.69 -20.24
N ILE A 94 -1.95 -9.28 -19.94
CA ILE A 94 -0.75 -9.79 -20.63
C ILE A 94 -0.67 -11.33 -20.47
N SER A 95 -0.87 -11.84 -19.25
CA SER A 95 -0.88 -13.29 -19.00
C SER A 95 -1.98 -14.02 -19.76
N LYS A 96 -3.16 -13.42 -19.89
CA LYS A 96 -4.26 -13.98 -20.70
C LYS A 96 -3.87 -14.06 -22.18
N GLY A 97 -3.23 -13.02 -22.72
CA GLY A 97 -2.76 -12.98 -24.10
C GLY A 97 -1.61 -13.96 -24.40
N LEU A 98 -0.82 -14.32 -23.36
CA LEU A 98 0.30 -15.27 -23.47
C LEU A 98 -0.08 -16.70 -23.06
N LYS A 99 -1.34 -16.99 -22.74
CA LYS A 99 -1.77 -18.32 -22.30
C LYS A 99 -1.47 -19.39 -23.35
N GLY A 100 -0.68 -20.40 -22.96
CA GLY A 100 -0.32 -21.51 -23.84
C GLY A 100 0.78 -21.19 -24.86
N VAL A 101 1.38 -20.00 -24.77
CA VAL A 101 2.50 -19.59 -25.63
C VAL A 101 3.81 -20.08 -25.02
N GLU A 102 4.65 -20.78 -25.80
CA GLU A 102 5.99 -21.20 -25.36
C GLU A 102 6.97 -20.03 -25.43
N GLU A 103 7.06 -19.38 -26.59
CA GLU A 103 7.90 -18.21 -26.84
C GLU A 103 7.08 -17.14 -27.58
N ALA A 104 7.19 -15.88 -27.15
CA ALA A 104 6.50 -14.78 -27.78
C ALA A 104 7.46 -14.00 -28.71
N ASP A 105 7.09 -13.86 -29.96
CA ASP A 105 7.67 -12.89 -30.87
C ASP A 105 7.09 -11.47 -30.62
N GLY A 106 7.56 -10.48 -31.37
CA GLY A 106 7.13 -9.09 -31.21
C GLY A 106 5.61 -8.91 -31.38
N LYS A 107 4.99 -9.63 -32.33
CA LYS A 107 3.53 -9.55 -32.57
C LYS A 107 2.74 -10.14 -31.43
N THR A 108 3.14 -11.29 -30.94
CA THR A 108 2.49 -11.99 -29.82
C THR A 108 2.62 -11.17 -28.56
N PHE A 109 3.81 -10.59 -28.30
CA PHE A 109 4.05 -9.76 -27.14
C PHE A 109 3.24 -8.44 -27.17
N ALA A 110 3.21 -7.76 -28.33
CA ALA A 110 2.42 -6.55 -28.53
C ALA A 110 0.91 -6.79 -28.36
N ALA A 111 0.40 -7.92 -28.91
CA ALA A 111 -1.00 -8.30 -28.73
C ALA A 111 -1.32 -8.56 -27.24
N ALA A 112 -0.40 -9.21 -26.50
CA ALA A 112 -0.56 -9.43 -25.08
C ALA A 112 -0.58 -8.11 -24.28
N MET A 113 0.27 -7.13 -24.63
CA MET A 113 0.20 -5.79 -24.02
C MET A 113 -1.16 -5.13 -24.26
N GLN A 114 -1.75 -5.30 -25.44
CA GLN A 114 -3.07 -4.75 -25.75
C GLN A 114 -4.19 -5.42 -24.95
N GLU A 115 -4.12 -6.73 -24.74
CA GLU A 115 -5.03 -7.47 -23.82
C GLU A 115 -4.88 -6.96 -22.38
N GLY A 116 -3.65 -6.60 -21.94
CA GLY A 116 -3.39 -5.97 -20.65
C GLY A 116 -4.18 -4.68 -20.48
N VAL A 117 -4.12 -3.81 -21.47
CA VAL A 117 -4.85 -2.53 -21.48
C VAL A 117 -6.37 -2.78 -21.46
N ALA A 118 -6.87 -3.70 -22.27
CA ALA A 118 -8.30 -4.03 -22.30
C ALA A 118 -8.79 -4.53 -20.94
N ALA A 119 -8.01 -5.39 -20.27
CA ALA A 119 -8.32 -5.88 -18.93
C ALA A 119 -8.37 -4.73 -17.89
N ALA A 120 -7.41 -3.81 -17.92
CA ALA A 120 -7.38 -2.68 -17.00
C ALA A 120 -8.56 -1.72 -17.22
N TYR A 121 -8.86 -1.35 -18.47
CA TYR A 121 -10.01 -0.49 -18.77
C TYR A 121 -11.36 -1.12 -18.41
N SER A 122 -11.52 -2.43 -18.57
CA SER A 122 -12.78 -3.12 -18.23
C SER A 122 -13.02 -3.24 -16.74
N ALA A 123 -11.96 -3.26 -15.94
CA ALA A 123 -12.04 -3.40 -14.49
C ALA A 123 -12.23 -2.06 -13.75
N VAL A 124 -11.86 -0.94 -14.37
CA VAL A 124 -12.00 0.38 -13.77
C VAL A 124 -13.36 0.97 -14.11
N MET A 125 -14.21 1.19 -13.10
CA MET A 125 -15.59 1.68 -13.31
C MET A 125 -15.67 3.04 -14.03
N LYS A 126 -14.73 3.95 -13.77
CA LYS A 126 -14.63 5.27 -14.41
C LYS A 126 -13.19 5.53 -14.85
N PRO A 127 -12.74 4.97 -15.99
CA PRO A 127 -11.40 5.20 -16.47
C PRO A 127 -11.13 6.69 -16.70
N ALA A 128 -10.10 7.23 -16.04
CA ALA A 128 -9.70 8.62 -16.24
C ALA A 128 -8.60 8.71 -17.31
N GLU A 129 -8.78 9.58 -18.29
CA GLU A 129 -7.73 9.93 -19.24
C GLU A 129 -6.66 10.83 -18.59
N GLY A 130 -5.46 10.81 -19.15
CA GLY A 130 -4.30 11.48 -18.54
C GLY A 130 -3.68 10.70 -17.37
N THR A 131 -3.84 9.37 -17.35
CA THR A 131 -3.31 8.50 -16.32
C THR A 131 -2.49 7.35 -16.93
N VAL A 132 -2.01 6.44 -16.08
CA VAL A 132 -1.34 5.20 -16.52
C VAL A 132 -2.17 4.43 -17.57
N LEU A 133 -3.52 4.52 -17.51
CA LEU A 133 -4.39 3.88 -18.49
C LEU A 133 -4.20 4.49 -19.89
N THR A 134 -4.12 5.81 -20.00
CA THR A 134 -3.88 6.51 -21.27
C THR A 134 -2.51 6.15 -21.85
N VAL A 135 -1.46 6.23 -21.01
CA VAL A 135 -0.08 5.96 -21.46
C VAL A 135 0.07 4.49 -21.86
N SER A 136 -0.43 3.54 -21.08
CA SER A 136 -0.38 2.12 -21.42
C SER A 136 -1.15 1.81 -22.71
N ARG A 137 -2.31 2.44 -22.93
CA ARG A 137 -3.10 2.30 -24.16
C ARG A 137 -2.36 2.77 -25.40
N LEU A 138 -1.75 3.95 -25.35
CA LEU A 138 -1.05 4.52 -26.50
C LEU A 138 0.29 3.80 -26.75
N ALA A 139 1.01 3.41 -25.70
CA ALA A 139 2.21 2.59 -25.81
C ALA A 139 1.91 1.21 -26.41
N SER A 140 0.86 0.52 -25.97
CA SER A 140 0.50 -0.78 -26.52
C SER A 140 -0.01 -0.69 -27.97
N LYS A 141 -0.72 0.39 -28.32
CA LYS A 141 -1.11 0.65 -29.71
C LYS A 141 0.13 0.78 -30.60
N ARG A 142 1.13 1.57 -30.17
CA ARG A 142 2.40 1.71 -30.92
C ARG A 142 3.14 0.38 -30.98
N ALA A 143 3.14 -0.43 -29.92
CA ALA A 143 3.73 -1.77 -29.92
C ALA A 143 3.16 -2.64 -31.07
N VAL A 144 1.82 -2.65 -31.24
CA VAL A 144 1.16 -3.39 -32.32
C VAL A 144 1.53 -2.87 -33.71
N GLU A 145 1.66 -1.56 -33.87
CA GLU A 145 2.11 -0.95 -35.12
C GLU A 145 3.58 -1.29 -35.41
N ALA A 146 4.46 -1.15 -34.41
CA ALA A 146 5.89 -1.46 -34.51
C ALA A 146 6.14 -2.94 -34.84
N ALA A 147 5.33 -3.86 -34.30
CA ALA A 147 5.43 -5.29 -34.60
C ALA A 147 5.13 -5.63 -36.07
N ARG A 148 4.44 -4.75 -36.81
CA ARG A 148 4.23 -4.90 -38.27
C ARG A 148 5.46 -4.44 -39.05
N GLU A 149 6.22 -3.49 -38.51
CA GLU A 149 7.43 -2.96 -39.11
C GLU A 149 8.62 -3.91 -38.85
N ASN A 150 8.74 -4.37 -37.60
CA ASN A 150 9.77 -5.30 -37.17
C ASN A 150 9.25 -6.20 -36.05
N ASN A 151 9.25 -7.52 -36.27
CA ASN A 151 8.72 -8.50 -35.32
C ASN A 151 9.71 -8.87 -34.18
N ASP A 152 10.74 -8.05 -33.95
CA ASP A 152 11.65 -8.20 -32.82
C ASP A 152 11.03 -7.63 -31.54
N PRO A 153 10.86 -8.43 -30.46
CA PRO A 153 10.33 -7.93 -29.17
C PRO A 153 11.11 -6.75 -28.60
N CYS A 154 12.42 -6.69 -28.82
CA CYS A 154 13.25 -5.56 -28.39
C CYS A 154 12.81 -4.26 -29.08
N PHE A 155 12.69 -4.28 -30.40
CA PHE A 155 12.22 -3.14 -31.19
C PHE A 155 10.81 -2.70 -30.79
N VAL A 156 9.90 -3.67 -30.62
CA VAL A 156 8.51 -3.43 -30.24
C VAL A 156 8.42 -2.72 -28.88
N LEU A 157 9.19 -3.19 -27.90
CA LEU A 157 9.19 -2.62 -26.56
C LEU A 157 9.87 -1.22 -26.55
N GLU A 158 10.92 -1.00 -27.33
CA GLU A 158 11.55 0.31 -27.50
C GLU A 158 10.57 1.36 -28.04
N GLU A 159 9.85 1.02 -29.10
CA GLU A 159 8.87 1.93 -29.71
C GLU A 159 7.68 2.20 -28.79
N ALA A 160 7.24 1.20 -28.04
CA ALA A 160 6.19 1.36 -27.03
C ALA A 160 6.62 2.33 -25.91
N ILE A 161 7.82 2.15 -25.36
CA ILE A 161 8.38 3.01 -24.31
C ILE A 161 8.57 4.43 -24.83
N LYS A 162 9.14 4.59 -26.02
CA LYS A 162 9.33 5.90 -26.64
C LYS A 162 8.03 6.67 -26.76
N THR A 163 6.99 6.05 -27.32
CA THR A 163 5.65 6.64 -27.40
C THR A 163 5.08 6.94 -26.03
N GLY A 164 5.26 6.05 -25.07
CA GLY A 164 4.85 6.29 -23.70
C GLY A 164 5.46 7.58 -23.12
N TYR A 165 6.75 7.81 -23.31
CA TYR A 165 7.41 9.05 -22.87
C TYR A 165 7.01 10.30 -23.67
N GLU A 166 6.61 10.17 -24.93
CA GLU A 166 6.05 11.27 -25.72
C GLU A 166 4.65 11.67 -25.23
N VAL A 167 3.89 10.71 -24.69
CA VAL A 167 2.56 10.92 -24.14
C VAL A 167 2.59 11.37 -22.67
N LEU A 168 3.58 10.95 -21.90
CA LEU A 168 3.66 11.22 -20.47
C LEU A 168 3.48 12.72 -20.11
N PRO A 169 4.15 13.69 -20.76
CA PRO A 169 3.90 15.11 -20.50
C PRO A 169 2.47 15.57 -20.80
N GLN A 170 1.79 14.89 -21.73
CA GLN A 170 0.41 15.23 -22.11
C GLN A 170 -0.60 14.85 -21.01
N THR A 171 -0.23 13.95 -20.07
CA THR A 171 -1.08 13.58 -18.93
C THR A 171 -1.43 14.80 -18.08
N THR A 172 -0.49 15.74 -17.95
CA THR A 172 -0.70 17.02 -17.25
C THR A 172 -1.86 17.82 -17.86
N GLU A 173 -1.93 17.88 -19.20
CA GLU A 173 -3.00 18.63 -19.88
C GLU A 173 -4.34 17.88 -19.92
N MET A 174 -4.32 16.55 -19.91
CA MET A 174 -5.51 15.69 -19.99
C MET A 174 -6.25 15.58 -18.65
N ASN A 175 -5.53 15.69 -17.53
CA ASN A 175 -6.10 15.55 -16.19
C ASN A 175 -6.06 16.90 -15.45
N PRO A 176 -7.22 17.46 -15.09
CA PRO A 176 -7.29 18.77 -14.41
C PRO A 176 -6.51 18.82 -13.08
N VAL A 177 -6.43 17.70 -12.36
CA VAL A 177 -5.70 17.61 -11.08
C VAL A 177 -4.20 17.71 -11.33
N LEU A 178 -3.67 16.95 -12.30
CA LEU A 178 -2.25 16.99 -12.68
C LEU A 178 -1.86 18.35 -13.27
N LYS A 179 -2.80 18.98 -14.01
CA LYS A 179 -2.59 20.31 -14.58
C LYS A 179 -2.41 21.36 -13.49
N LYS A 180 -3.24 21.34 -12.46
CA LYS A 180 -3.14 22.25 -11.32
C LYS A 180 -1.83 22.08 -10.55
N ALA A 181 -1.40 20.83 -10.33
CA ALA A 181 -0.15 20.51 -9.65
C ALA A 181 1.09 20.67 -10.54
N ASN A 182 0.93 20.90 -11.84
CA ASN A 182 1.99 20.99 -12.86
C ASN A 182 2.94 19.77 -12.82
N VAL A 183 2.38 18.57 -12.66
CA VAL A 183 3.13 17.30 -12.64
C VAL A 183 2.55 16.32 -13.66
N VAL A 184 3.36 15.33 -14.07
CA VAL A 184 2.92 14.18 -14.87
C VAL A 184 2.30 13.11 -13.97
N ASP A 185 1.53 12.18 -14.56
CA ASP A 185 0.96 11.06 -13.82
C ASP A 185 2.05 10.12 -13.25
N ALA A 186 2.08 9.97 -11.93
CA ALA A 186 3.03 9.13 -11.20
C ALA A 186 2.93 7.65 -11.59
N GLY A 187 1.70 7.13 -11.72
CA GLY A 187 1.44 5.75 -12.16
C GLY A 187 1.92 5.46 -13.56
N ALA A 188 1.72 6.40 -14.50
CA ALA A 188 2.24 6.31 -15.86
C ALA A 188 3.78 6.33 -15.88
N LYS A 189 4.40 7.22 -15.09
CA LYS A 189 5.87 7.25 -14.95
C LYS A 189 6.39 5.92 -14.40
N GLY A 190 5.76 5.40 -13.35
CA GLY A 190 6.13 4.10 -12.76
C GLY A 190 6.00 2.94 -13.75
N TYR A 191 4.93 2.90 -14.53
CA TYR A 191 4.74 1.88 -15.57
C TYR A 191 5.85 1.93 -16.64
N LEU A 192 6.20 3.12 -17.11
CA LEU A 192 7.28 3.28 -18.09
C LEU A 192 8.64 2.85 -17.53
N VAL A 193 8.93 3.17 -16.28
CA VAL A 193 10.16 2.72 -15.60
C VAL A 193 10.23 1.19 -15.51
N ILE A 194 9.10 0.52 -15.24
CA ILE A 194 9.03 -0.94 -15.25
C ILE A 194 9.33 -1.48 -16.66
N LEU A 195 8.72 -0.90 -17.69
CA LEU A 195 8.98 -1.32 -19.08
C LEU A 195 10.44 -1.08 -19.50
N GLU A 196 11.08 0.00 -19.05
CA GLU A 196 12.53 0.25 -19.28
C GLU A 196 13.39 -0.84 -18.64
N GLY A 197 13.05 -1.25 -17.41
CA GLY A 197 13.71 -2.38 -16.76
C GLY A 197 13.53 -3.68 -17.57
N MET A 198 12.31 -3.96 -18.01
CA MET A 198 12.03 -5.12 -18.86
C MET A 198 12.84 -5.07 -20.17
N LEU A 199 12.93 -3.93 -20.82
CA LEU A 199 13.75 -3.73 -22.02
C LEU A 199 15.25 -3.94 -21.76
N ALA A 200 15.74 -3.51 -20.60
CA ALA A 200 17.14 -3.73 -20.21
C ALA A 200 17.47 -5.23 -20.15
N ALA A 201 16.55 -6.07 -19.65
CA ALA A 201 16.70 -7.53 -19.66
C ALA A 201 16.73 -8.09 -21.08
N VAL A 202 15.83 -7.65 -21.97
CA VAL A 202 15.81 -8.08 -23.38
C VAL A 202 17.13 -7.73 -24.08
N LYS A 203 17.73 -6.59 -23.74
CA LYS A 203 19.06 -6.15 -24.24
C LYS A 203 20.24 -6.88 -23.57
N GLY A 204 19.97 -7.79 -22.64
CA GLY A 204 21.03 -8.54 -21.93
C GLY A 204 21.86 -7.69 -20.98
N LYS A 205 21.34 -6.56 -20.48
CA LYS A 205 22.02 -5.78 -19.44
C LYS A 205 22.00 -6.54 -18.11
N PRO A 206 23.01 -6.35 -17.25
CA PRO A 206 23.01 -6.94 -15.92
C PRO A 206 21.81 -6.42 -15.09
N LEU A 207 21.34 -7.25 -14.17
CA LEU A 207 20.31 -6.85 -13.20
C LEU A 207 20.90 -5.74 -12.31
N PRO A 208 20.23 -4.58 -12.18
CA PRO A 208 20.68 -3.56 -11.24
C PRO A 208 20.65 -4.09 -9.79
N GLU A 209 21.69 -3.78 -9.04
CA GLU A 209 21.68 -4.02 -7.58
C GLU A 209 20.79 -2.97 -6.91
N VAL A 210 19.86 -3.43 -6.10
CA VAL A 210 18.95 -2.58 -5.32
C VAL A 210 19.31 -2.80 -3.86
N THR A 211 19.74 -1.75 -3.18
CA THR A 211 19.86 -1.76 -1.72
C THR A 211 18.48 -1.55 -1.09
N GLU A 212 18.23 -2.08 0.09
CA GLU A 212 16.92 -2.00 0.77
C GLU A 212 16.38 -0.58 0.94
N ASP A 213 17.25 0.43 0.95
CA ASP A 213 16.88 1.85 1.00
C ASP A 213 16.49 2.47 -0.36
N GLY A 214 16.41 1.67 -1.44
CA GLY A 214 15.93 2.15 -2.74
C GLY A 214 16.80 3.23 -3.43
N GLY A 215 17.99 3.51 -2.91
CA GLY A 215 18.95 4.41 -3.51
C GLY A 215 19.94 3.65 -4.41
N ALA A 216 20.21 4.18 -5.62
CA ALA A 216 21.41 3.79 -6.35
C ALA A 216 22.60 4.33 -5.56
N GLN A 217 23.30 3.49 -4.83
CA GLN A 217 24.65 3.84 -4.43
C GLN A 217 25.52 3.77 -5.68
N GLU A 218 26.05 4.93 -6.13
CA GLU A 218 27.40 4.93 -6.69
C GLU A 218 28.25 4.11 -5.72
N LYS A 219 29.08 3.20 -6.25
CA LYS A 219 29.95 2.35 -5.44
C LYS A 219 30.58 3.18 -4.34
N ALA A 220 29.98 3.16 -3.15
CA ALA A 220 30.63 3.67 -1.97
C ALA A 220 31.85 2.76 -1.77
N ASP A 221 32.98 3.38 -1.58
CA ASP A 221 34.22 2.69 -1.27
C ASP A 221 34.11 2.16 0.16
N PHE A 222 33.53 0.94 0.30
CA PHE A 222 33.33 0.27 1.57
C PHE A 222 34.65 -0.03 2.33
N ALA A 223 35.81 0.22 1.68
CA ALA A 223 37.10 0.17 2.35
C ALA A 223 37.32 1.28 3.40
N THR A 224 36.42 2.27 3.47
CA THR A 224 36.50 3.40 4.45
C THR A 224 35.46 3.34 5.57
N LEU A 225 34.53 2.37 5.58
CA LEU A 225 33.67 2.09 6.73
C LEU A 225 34.48 1.24 7.71
N GLY A 226 35.14 1.91 8.64
CA GLY A 226 35.93 1.28 9.66
C GLY A 226 35.04 0.46 10.62
N GLU A 227 35.67 -0.54 11.28
CA GLU A 227 35.08 -1.41 12.31
C GLU A 227 34.40 -0.65 13.48
N GLU A 228 34.42 0.67 13.48
CA GLU A 228 33.93 1.52 14.57
C GLU A 228 32.40 1.77 14.54
N GLU A 229 31.67 1.42 13.48
CA GLU A 229 30.23 1.70 13.40
C GLU A 229 29.31 0.50 13.77
N ILE A 230 29.83 -0.73 13.86
CA ILE A 230 29.03 -1.90 14.28
C ILE A 230 29.15 -2.06 15.80
N THR A 231 28.18 -1.49 16.54
CA THR A 231 28.14 -1.53 18.02
C THR A 231 27.89 -2.94 18.55
N PHE A 232 26.97 -3.69 17.93
CA PHE A 232 26.61 -5.08 18.25
C PHE A 232 26.85 -6.00 17.07
N THR A 233 27.26 -7.23 17.34
CA THR A 233 27.75 -8.16 16.31
C THR A 233 26.65 -8.84 15.52
N PHE A 234 25.53 -9.16 16.16
CA PHE A 234 24.50 -10.00 15.57
C PHE A 234 23.21 -9.23 15.33
N ASP A 235 22.74 -9.21 14.08
CA ASP A 235 21.37 -8.97 13.74
C ASP A 235 20.54 -10.20 14.12
N THR A 236 19.53 -9.98 14.98
CA THR A 236 18.71 -11.05 15.53
C THR A 236 17.25 -10.72 15.31
N VAL A 237 16.61 -11.50 14.44
CA VAL A 237 15.19 -11.37 14.12
C VAL A 237 14.47 -12.65 14.52
N PHE A 238 13.33 -12.54 15.21
CA PHE A 238 12.55 -13.69 15.61
C PHE A 238 11.06 -13.40 15.72
N ILE A 239 10.26 -14.48 15.58
CA ILE A 239 8.80 -14.45 15.71
C ILE A 239 8.42 -15.37 16.87
N VAL A 240 7.51 -14.89 17.72
CA VAL A 240 6.96 -15.63 18.87
C VAL A 240 5.44 -15.64 18.76
N ARG A 241 4.85 -16.82 18.75
CA ARG A 241 3.40 -17.01 18.92
C ARG A 241 3.04 -16.86 20.38
N LYS A 242 2.17 -15.92 20.69
CA LYS A 242 1.74 -15.63 22.05
C LYS A 242 1.02 -16.84 22.67
N THR A 243 1.45 -17.24 23.86
CA THR A 243 0.73 -18.21 24.69
C THR A 243 0.29 -17.59 26.02
N THR A 244 0.61 -16.31 26.21
CA THR A 244 0.28 -15.54 27.42
C THR A 244 -0.17 -14.14 27.03
N ASN A 245 -1.06 -13.54 27.81
CA ASN A 245 -1.45 -12.12 27.66
C ASN A 245 -0.49 -11.19 28.42
N ARG A 246 0.79 -11.52 28.45
CA ARG A 246 1.80 -10.73 29.16
C ARG A 246 2.19 -9.51 28.33
N PRO A 247 2.12 -8.28 28.89
CA PRO A 247 2.52 -7.07 28.18
C PRO A 247 3.98 -7.11 27.76
N LEU A 248 4.29 -6.65 26.52
CA LEU A 248 5.64 -6.72 25.93
C LEU A 248 6.61 -5.65 26.45
N GLU A 249 6.17 -4.71 27.31
CA GLU A 249 7.03 -3.65 27.88
C GLU A 249 8.22 -4.24 28.64
N GLY A 250 8.03 -5.33 29.36
CA GLY A 250 9.11 -6.03 30.04
C GLY A 250 10.14 -6.61 29.08
N LEU A 251 9.68 -7.20 27.97
CA LEU A 251 10.54 -7.70 26.89
C LEU A 251 11.28 -6.54 26.22
N ARG A 252 10.59 -5.46 25.88
CA ARG A 252 11.18 -4.26 25.27
C ARG A 252 12.28 -3.67 26.15
N ALA A 253 12.01 -3.50 27.44
CA ALA A 253 13.00 -2.99 28.39
C ALA A 253 14.23 -3.89 28.49
N TYR A 254 14.03 -5.21 28.52
CA TYR A 254 15.13 -6.18 28.55
C TYR A 254 15.97 -6.14 27.27
N LEU A 255 15.35 -6.21 26.10
CA LEU A 255 16.04 -6.20 24.82
C LEU A 255 16.81 -4.90 24.59
N SER A 256 16.23 -3.74 24.98
CA SER A 256 16.93 -2.45 24.94
C SER A 256 18.14 -2.39 25.87
N SER A 257 18.22 -3.26 26.89
CA SER A 257 19.39 -3.31 27.80
C SER A 257 20.54 -4.16 27.28
N ILE A 258 20.28 -5.04 26.30
CA ILE A 258 21.27 -5.97 25.75
C ILE A 258 21.58 -5.73 24.26
N GLY A 259 20.98 -4.71 23.65
CA GLY A 259 21.13 -4.42 22.23
C GLY A 259 20.64 -3.05 21.83
N ASP A 260 20.78 -2.74 20.54
CA ASP A 260 20.23 -1.55 19.90
C ASP A 260 19.37 -1.91 18.67
N SER A 261 18.91 -0.90 17.91
CA SER A 261 18.07 -1.06 16.71
C SER A 261 16.82 -1.91 16.95
N LEU A 262 16.28 -1.87 18.18
CA LEU A 262 15.15 -2.69 18.58
C LEU A 262 13.86 -2.22 17.93
N VAL A 263 13.24 -3.14 17.18
CA VAL A 263 11.88 -2.98 16.64
C VAL A 263 11.03 -4.17 17.09
N ILE A 264 9.85 -3.91 17.66
CA ILE A 264 8.88 -4.96 18.03
C ILE A 264 7.57 -4.63 17.34
N GLY A 265 7.17 -5.48 16.37
CA GLY A 265 5.85 -5.50 15.78
C GLY A 265 4.99 -6.56 16.50
N GLU A 266 3.76 -6.24 16.84
CA GLU A 266 2.85 -7.09 17.62
C GLU A 266 1.48 -7.13 16.96
N ASP A 267 0.87 -8.32 16.92
CA ASP A 267 -0.54 -8.54 16.62
C ASP A 267 -1.20 -9.36 17.74
N ASP A 268 -2.44 -9.78 17.56
CA ASP A 268 -3.20 -10.50 18.58
C ASP A 268 -2.58 -11.86 18.94
N ASP A 269 -1.99 -12.55 17.97
CA ASP A 269 -1.52 -13.94 18.09
C ASP A 269 0.01 -14.07 18.17
N ALA A 270 0.76 -13.10 17.67
CA ALA A 270 2.20 -13.19 17.56
C ALA A 270 2.88 -11.82 17.79
N PHE A 271 4.19 -11.84 17.95
CA PHE A 271 5.03 -10.67 17.83
C PHE A 271 6.35 -10.99 17.13
N LYS A 272 6.84 -10.04 16.35
CA LYS A 272 8.12 -10.08 15.66
C LYS A 272 9.09 -9.10 16.31
N VAL A 273 10.30 -9.53 16.50
CA VAL A 273 11.38 -8.71 17.09
C VAL A 273 12.55 -8.65 16.12
N HIS A 274 13.08 -7.46 15.93
CA HIS A 274 14.39 -7.20 15.35
C HIS A 274 15.24 -6.48 16.39
N VAL A 275 16.44 -6.98 16.66
CA VAL A 275 17.38 -6.38 17.61
C VAL A 275 18.83 -6.71 17.22
N HIS A 276 19.70 -5.73 17.26
CA HIS A 276 21.14 -5.93 17.17
C HIS A 276 21.69 -6.19 18.57
N THR A 277 22.33 -7.33 18.80
CA THR A 277 22.84 -7.75 20.11
C THR A 277 24.04 -8.66 20.00
N ASP A 278 24.93 -8.62 21.03
CA ASP A 278 26.02 -9.62 21.13
C ASP A 278 25.58 -10.92 21.82
N THR A 279 24.35 -10.97 22.34
CA THR A 279 23.80 -12.10 23.09
C THR A 279 22.46 -12.58 22.54
N PRO A 280 22.38 -13.04 21.26
CA PRO A 280 21.12 -13.43 20.62
C PRO A 280 20.38 -14.52 21.40
N GLY A 281 21.11 -15.49 21.97
CA GLY A 281 20.51 -16.53 22.82
C GLY A 281 19.78 -15.98 24.04
N SER A 282 20.25 -14.89 24.64
CA SER A 282 19.57 -14.23 25.76
C SER A 282 18.28 -13.54 25.32
N ALA A 283 18.29 -12.92 24.14
CA ALA A 283 17.10 -12.31 23.55
C ALA A 283 16.00 -13.36 23.30
N LEU A 284 16.36 -14.51 22.69
CA LEU A 284 15.43 -15.62 22.43
C LEU A 284 14.88 -16.24 23.72
N ASN A 285 15.74 -16.48 24.71
CA ASN A 285 15.33 -17.04 26.01
C ASN A 285 14.35 -16.13 26.76
N GLU A 286 14.53 -14.80 26.71
CA GLU A 286 13.59 -13.86 27.31
C GLU A 286 12.25 -13.86 26.57
N ALA A 287 12.29 -13.88 25.23
CA ALA A 287 11.11 -13.88 24.37
C ALA A 287 10.23 -15.13 24.59
N GLN A 288 10.81 -16.29 24.83
CA GLN A 288 10.08 -17.54 25.12
C GLN A 288 9.21 -17.49 26.37
N LYS A 289 9.41 -16.51 27.26
CA LYS A 289 8.54 -16.30 28.42
C LYS A 289 7.16 -15.74 28.06
N TYR A 290 7.00 -15.30 26.82
CA TYR A 290 5.78 -14.68 26.28
C TYR A 290 5.02 -15.61 25.34
N GLY A 291 5.70 -16.65 24.82
CA GLY A 291 5.07 -17.59 23.92
C GLY A 291 6.06 -18.62 23.32
N THR A 292 5.60 -19.28 22.27
CA THR A 292 6.39 -20.28 21.55
C THR A 292 7.18 -19.59 20.44
N LEU A 293 8.50 -19.81 20.41
CA LEU A 293 9.36 -19.33 19.34
C LEU A 293 9.05 -20.12 18.05
N GLU A 294 8.61 -19.43 17.01
CA GLU A 294 8.27 -20.03 15.71
C GLU A 294 9.44 -19.94 14.74
N LEU A 295 10.17 -18.82 14.78
CA LEU A 295 11.33 -18.58 13.93
C LEU A 295 12.38 -17.78 14.68
N ALA A 296 13.65 -18.04 14.38
CA ALA A 296 14.75 -17.17 14.75
C ALA A 296 15.81 -17.14 13.64
N LYS A 297 16.22 -15.93 13.25
CA LYS A 297 17.31 -15.65 12.32
C LYS A 297 18.37 -14.87 13.08
N ILE A 298 19.63 -15.30 12.95
CA ILE A 298 20.78 -14.64 13.58
C ILE A 298 21.85 -14.52 12.51
N GLU A 299 22.24 -13.30 12.17
CA GLU A 299 23.26 -13.01 11.19
C GLU A 299 24.42 -12.25 11.84
N ASN A 300 25.65 -12.58 11.47
CA ASN A 300 26.82 -11.87 11.94
C ASN A 300 27.11 -10.68 11.00
N MET A 301 26.77 -9.49 11.42
CA MET A 301 26.93 -8.26 10.62
C MET A 301 28.41 -7.96 10.33
N ARG A 302 29.34 -8.33 11.21
CA ARG A 302 30.78 -8.14 10.97
C ARG A 302 31.27 -9.05 9.84
N THR A 303 30.86 -10.33 9.84
CA THR A 303 31.20 -11.26 8.77
C THR A 303 30.58 -10.82 7.44
N GLN A 304 29.35 -10.31 7.46
CA GLN A 304 28.70 -9.75 6.26
C GLN A 304 29.46 -8.52 5.73
N ALA A 305 29.91 -7.63 6.60
CA ALA A 305 30.71 -6.47 6.21
C ALA A 305 32.08 -6.89 5.64
N GLU A 306 32.75 -7.90 6.23
CA GLU A 306 33.99 -8.48 5.72
C GLU A 306 33.82 -9.16 4.35
N ASP A 307 32.72 -9.89 4.15
CA ASP A 307 32.41 -10.56 2.87
C ASP A 307 32.11 -9.53 1.77
N LEU A 308 31.36 -8.46 2.09
CA LEU A 308 31.10 -7.34 1.17
C LEU A 308 32.39 -6.59 0.83
N ALA A 309 33.25 -6.33 1.82
CA ALA A 309 34.56 -5.69 1.60
C ALA A 309 35.49 -6.55 0.73
N ALA A 310 35.35 -7.88 0.81
CA ALA A 310 36.09 -8.85 0.01
C ALA A 310 35.46 -9.13 -1.36
N GLY A 311 34.36 -8.46 -1.73
CA GLY A 311 33.64 -8.65 -2.99
C GLY A 311 32.90 -10.00 -3.08
N ARG A 312 32.68 -10.68 -1.96
CA ARG A 312 31.88 -11.90 -1.87
C ARG A 312 30.42 -11.54 -1.66
N GLN A 313 29.49 -12.32 -2.22
CA GLN A 313 28.06 -12.17 -1.90
C GLN A 313 27.80 -12.66 -0.47
N ALA A 314 27.34 -11.78 0.39
CA ALA A 314 26.78 -12.18 1.67
C ALA A 314 25.58 -13.11 1.42
N GLN A 315 25.58 -14.30 2.03
CA GLN A 315 24.42 -15.18 2.00
C GLN A 315 23.35 -14.59 2.92
N SER A 316 22.38 -13.91 2.34
CA SER A 316 21.15 -13.54 3.03
C SER A 316 20.14 -14.67 2.84
N THR A 317 19.69 -15.27 3.93
CA THR A 317 18.58 -16.23 3.90
C THR A 317 17.28 -15.48 4.08
N ASP A 318 16.67 -15.03 2.97
CA ASP A 318 15.39 -14.33 2.91
C ASP A 318 14.16 -15.23 3.19
N ASP A 319 14.28 -16.18 4.14
CA ASP A 319 13.19 -17.12 4.45
C ASP A 319 12.17 -16.58 5.48
N LEU A 320 12.41 -15.42 6.09
CA LEU A 320 11.48 -14.81 7.06
C LEU A 320 10.13 -14.46 6.44
N ASP A 321 10.14 -13.84 5.25
CA ASP A 321 8.93 -13.51 4.50
C ASP A 321 8.17 -14.75 4.01
N ALA A 322 8.84 -15.91 3.87
CA ALA A 322 8.21 -17.18 3.52
C ALA A 322 7.51 -17.78 4.74
N VAL A 323 8.11 -17.68 5.93
CA VAL A 323 7.53 -18.20 7.18
C VAL A 323 6.43 -17.25 7.70
N GLU A 324 6.57 -15.94 7.57
CA GLU A 324 5.48 -14.99 7.82
C GLU A 324 4.28 -15.33 6.93
N ARG A 325 4.52 -15.63 5.64
CA ARG A 325 3.48 -16.11 4.71
C ARG A 325 2.95 -17.50 5.03
N GLU A 326 3.76 -18.42 5.55
CA GLU A 326 3.30 -19.75 6.02
C GLU A 326 2.52 -19.64 7.34
N LEU A 327 2.90 -18.77 8.25
CA LEU A 327 2.15 -18.48 9.48
C LEU A 327 0.83 -17.76 9.15
N GLU A 328 0.83 -16.85 8.20
CA GLU A 328 -0.38 -16.23 7.65
C GLU A 328 -1.22 -17.22 6.82
N ALA A 329 -0.58 -18.12 6.04
CA ALA A 329 -1.25 -19.16 5.23
C ALA A 329 -1.57 -20.45 6.01
N GLY A 330 -0.93 -20.70 7.14
CA GLY A 330 -1.17 -21.86 8.02
C GLY A 330 -2.45 -21.75 8.86
N ALA A 331 -3.17 -20.66 8.77
CA ALA A 331 -4.53 -20.60 9.23
C ALA A 331 -5.44 -21.23 8.16
N SER A 332 -5.84 -22.49 8.38
CA SER A 332 -7.06 -23.17 7.90
C SER A 332 -7.77 -22.45 6.75
N GLY A 333 -8.27 -23.22 5.78
CA GLY A 333 -9.23 -22.74 4.77
C GLY A 333 -10.35 -21.88 5.38
N PRO A 334 -11.21 -21.27 4.55
CA PRO A 334 -12.20 -20.29 5.00
C PRO A 334 -12.92 -20.76 6.28
N ALA A 335 -12.95 -19.93 7.32
CA ALA A 335 -13.63 -20.25 8.55
C ALA A 335 -15.08 -20.62 8.25
N ALA A 336 -15.57 -21.71 8.83
CA ALA A 336 -16.96 -22.10 8.69
C ALA A 336 -17.86 -20.98 9.24
N PRO A 337 -18.97 -20.62 8.57
CA PRO A 337 -19.83 -19.55 9.02
C PRO A 337 -20.51 -19.92 10.34
N GLU A 338 -20.41 -19.05 11.34
CA GLU A 338 -21.09 -19.12 12.63
C GLU A 338 -22.24 -18.10 12.71
N LYS A 339 -22.23 -17.11 11.80
CA LYS A 339 -23.24 -16.05 11.73
C LYS A 339 -23.49 -15.63 10.28
N ARG A 340 -24.60 -14.92 10.05
CA ARG A 340 -25.01 -14.50 8.72
C ARG A 340 -24.09 -13.40 8.19
N TYR A 341 -23.81 -12.36 9.00
CA TYR A 341 -23.06 -11.17 8.60
C TYR A 341 -21.77 -11.01 9.40
N GLY A 342 -20.71 -10.60 8.71
CA GLY A 342 -19.45 -10.19 9.29
C GLY A 342 -19.02 -8.84 8.71
N PHE A 343 -18.31 -8.04 9.51
CA PHE A 343 -17.87 -6.70 9.13
C PHE A 343 -16.37 -6.55 9.34
N LEU A 344 -15.70 -6.01 8.32
CA LEU A 344 -14.27 -5.72 8.34
C LEU A 344 -14.04 -4.24 8.04
N ALA A 345 -13.21 -3.58 8.82
CA ALA A 345 -12.86 -2.18 8.59
C ALA A 345 -11.35 -2.01 8.40
N VAL A 346 -10.96 -1.22 7.41
CA VAL A 346 -9.58 -0.79 7.27
C VAL A 346 -9.38 0.50 8.05
N CYS A 347 -8.42 0.51 8.97
CA CYS A 347 -8.05 1.72 9.70
C CYS A 347 -6.61 1.64 10.24
N ALA A 348 -6.08 2.80 10.66
CA ALA A 348 -4.86 2.95 11.43
C ALA A 348 -5.19 3.74 12.70
N GLY A 349 -4.54 3.40 13.80
CA GLY A 349 -4.78 3.96 15.13
C GLY A 349 -5.65 3.06 16.00
N ASP A 350 -5.12 2.75 17.20
CA ASP A 350 -5.76 1.81 18.13
C ASP A 350 -7.10 2.32 18.64
N GLY A 351 -7.25 3.62 18.82
CA GLY A 351 -8.50 4.23 19.24
C GLY A 351 -9.58 4.14 18.17
N ILE A 352 -9.26 4.39 16.90
CA ILE A 352 -10.20 4.20 15.80
C ILE A 352 -10.60 2.72 15.68
N ALA A 353 -9.62 1.82 15.82
CA ALA A 353 -9.89 0.38 15.81
C ALA A 353 -10.82 -0.05 16.96
N ALA A 354 -10.66 0.53 18.15
CA ALA A 354 -11.56 0.30 19.28
C ALA A 354 -12.99 0.74 18.96
N VAL A 355 -13.17 1.93 18.40
CA VAL A 355 -14.50 2.43 17.99
C VAL A 355 -15.17 1.47 16.99
N PHE A 356 -14.46 0.97 15.98
CA PHE A 356 -15.01 0.01 15.04
C PHE A 356 -15.40 -1.32 15.72
N ARG A 357 -14.60 -1.82 16.67
CA ARG A 357 -14.93 -3.02 17.43
C ARG A 357 -16.19 -2.83 18.30
N ASP A 358 -16.32 -1.67 18.94
CA ASP A 358 -17.50 -1.32 19.75
C ASP A 358 -18.77 -1.22 18.88
N LEU A 359 -18.63 -0.86 17.59
CA LEU A 359 -19.72 -0.88 16.61
C LEU A 359 -20.00 -2.27 16.01
N GLY A 360 -19.29 -3.32 16.44
CA GLY A 360 -19.52 -4.69 16.02
C GLY A 360 -18.73 -5.14 14.79
N VAL A 361 -17.65 -4.45 14.45
CA VAL A 361 -16.72 -4.92 13.41
C VAL A 361 -15.92 -6.10 13.91
N ASP A 362 -15.87 -7.18 13.14
CA ASP A 362 -15.25 -8.47 13.50
C ASP A 362 -13.74 -8.46 13.38
N GLY A 363 -13.23 -7.77 12.37
CA GLY A 363 -11.80 -7.71 12.09
C GLY A 363 -11.36 -6.33 11.63
N ILE A 364 -10.16 -5.95 12.08
CA ILE A 364 -9.50 -4.71 11.66
C ILE A 364 -8.35 -5.06 10.73
N ILE A 365 -8.39 -4.47 9.55
CA ILE A 365 -7.30 -4.57 8.57
C ILE A 365 -6.41 -3.35 8.77
N SER A 366 -5.19 -3.56 9.26
CA SER A 366 -4.25 -2.46 9.46
C SER A 366 -3.88 -1.82 8.12
N GLY A 367 -4.09 -0.52 8.02
CA GLY A 367 -3.79 0.26 6.82
C GLY A 367 -4.46 1.62 6.85
N GLY A 368 -4.09 2.47 5.90
CA GLY A 368 -4.60 3.83 5.80
C GLY A 368 -3.80 4.66 4.81
N GLN A 369 -3.54 5.92 5.13
CA GLN A 369 -2.92 6.88 4.21
C GLN A 369 -1.44 6.57 3.90
N THR A 370 -0.70 6.02 4.86
CA THR A 370 0.74 5.75 4.71
C THR A 370 1.05 4.34 4.20
N MET A 371 0.13 3.41 4.38
CA MET A 371 0.32 2.01 3.97
C MET A 371 -1.01 1.39 3.55
N ASN A 372 -1.19 1.17 2.25
CA ASN A 372 -2.36 0.45 1.75
C ASN A 372 -2.18 -1.06 1.99
N PRO A 373 -3.17 -1.75 2.59
CA PRO A 373 -3.13 -3.20 2.74
C PRO A 373 -3.07 -3.87 1.36
N SER A 374 -2.44 -5.03 1.28
CA SER A 374 -2.47 -5.83 0.05
C SER A 374 -3.85 -6.48 -0.14
N THR A 375 -4.19 -6.85 -1.37
CA THR A 375 -5.39 -7.66 -1.65
C THR A 375 -5.37 -8.96 -0.84
N GLU A 376 -4.19 -9.54 -0.63
CA GLU A 376 -3.99 -10.75 0.16
C GLU A 376 -4.30 -10.52 1.65
N SER A 377 -3.85 -9.41 2.24
CA SER A 377 -4.17 -9.06 3.62
C SER A 377 -5.68 -8.91 3.84
N ILE A 378 -6.37 -8.24 2.89
CA ILE A 378 -7.83 -8.10 2.94
C ILE A 378 -8.51 -9.46 2.81
N LEU A 379 -8.07 -10.30 1.87
CA LEU A 379 -8.63 -11.63 1.62
C LEU A 379 -8.44 -12.57 2.81
N ASN A 380 -7.30 -12.49 3.48
CA ASN A 380 -7.02 -13.29 4.69
C ASN A 380 -8.00 -12.96 5.81
N GLU A 381 -8.27 -11.67 6.07
CA GLU A 381 -9.27 -11.29 7.09
C GLU A 381 -10.69 -11.70 6.67
N ILE A 382 -11.06 -11.60 5.39
CA ILE A 382 -12.32 -12.12 4.88
C ILE A 382 -12.44 -13.63 5.17
N ASN A 383 -11.39 -14.41 4.89
CA ASN A 383 -11.39 -15.85 5.09
C ASN A 383 -11.45 -16.24 6.59
N ARG A 384 -10.84 -15.45 7.47
CA ARG A 384 -10.87 -15.66 8.93
C ARG A 384 -12.22 -15.33 9.55
N THR A 385 -13.00 -14.43 8.96
CA THR A 385 -14.29 -13.99 9.50
C THR A 385 -15.32 -15.11 9.40
N PRO A 386 -15.90 -15.63 10.51
CA PRO A 386 -16.83 -16.78 10.48
C PRO A 386 -18.25 -16.34 10.12
N ALA A 387 -18.44 -15.81 8.91
CA ALA A 387 -19.73 -15.32 8.42
C ALA A 387 -20.02 -15.79 7.01
N GLU A 388 -21.32 -15.87 6.64
CA GLU A 388 -21.77 -16.21 5.29
C GLU A 388 -21.55 -15.04 4.33
N VAL A 389 -21.84 -13.82 4.78
CA VAL A 389 -21.68 -12.57 4.03
C VAL A 389 -20.73 -11.67 4.81
N VAL A 390 -19.69 -11.17 4.15
CA VAL A 390 -18.69 -10.29 4.76
C VAL A 390 -18.71 -8.92 4.11
N PHE A 391 -19.05 -7.90 4.89
CA PHE A 391 -18.99 -6.50 4.49
C PHE A 391 -17.59 -5.94 4.76
N VAL A 392 -16.97 -5.32 3.76
CA VAL A 392 -15.65 -4.69 3.88
C VAL A 392 -15.80 -3.19 3.75
N LEU A 393 -15.33 -2.46 4.76
CA LEU A 393 -15.29 -0.99 4.80
C LEU A 393 -13.85 -0.52 4.57
N PRO A 394 -13.49 -0.10 3.34
CA PRO A 394 -12.12 0.31 3.00
C PRO A 394 -11.66 1.60 3.68
N ASN A 395 -12.59 2.51 3.98
CA ASN A 395 -12.35 3.81 4.64
C ASN A 395 -11.25 4.69 3.98
N ASN A 396 -10.90 4.33 2.76
CA ASN A 396 -9.94 5.05 1.91
C ASN A 396 -10.22 4.74 0.44
N LYS A 397 -10.34 5.77 -0.39
CA LYS A 397 -10.60 5.63 -1.83
C LYS A 397 -9.56 4.73 -2.55
N ASN A 398 -8.31 4.71 -2.07
CA ASN A 398 -7.21 3.95 -2.67
C ASN A 398 -7.30 2.44 -2.37
N ILE A 399 -8.10 2.05 -1.37
CA ILE A 399 -8.24 0.67 -0.92
C ILE A 399 -9.49 0.00 -1.53
N ILE A 400 -10.48 0.80 -1.98
CA ILE A 400 -11.74 0.27 -2.54
C ILE A 400 -11.47 -0.75 -3.66
N MET A 401 -10.56 -0.46 -4.60
CA MET A 401 -10.26 -1.36 -5.70
C MET A 401 -9.63 -2.67 -5.24
N ALA A 402 -8.74 -2.64 -4.26
CA ALA A 402 -8.13 -3.84 -3.68
C ALA A 402 -9.19 -4.70 -2.97
N ALA A 403 -10.10 -4.08 -2.21
CA ALA A 403 -11.23 -4.76 -1.60
C ALA A 403 -12.18 -5.38 -2.64
N GLN A 404 -12.48 -4.67 -3.72
CA GLN A 404 -13.31 -5.19 -4.82
C GLN A 404 -12.70 -6.41 -5.53
N GLN A 405 -11.38 -6.50 -5.60
CA GLN A 405 -10.72 -7.70 -6.16
C GLN A 405 -10.95 -8.93 -5.29
N CYS A 406 -11.12 -8.78 -3.98
CA CYS A 406 -11.38 -9.88 -3.06
C CYS A 406 -12.75 -10.54 -3.32
N VAL A 407 -13.74 -9.81 -3.86
CA VAL A 407 -15.08 -10.35 -4.16
C VAL A 407 -15.02 -11.61 -5.06
N GLY A 408 -14.10 -11.61 -6.03
CA GLY A 408 -13.94 -12.74 -6.93
C GLY A 408 -12.90 -13.79 -6.49
N LEU A 409 -12.24 -13.58 -5.36
CA LEU A 409 -11.18 -14.45 -4.84
C LEU A 409 -11.60 -15.19 -3.56
N ALA A 410 -12.61 -14.68 -2.85
CA ALA A 410 -13.13 -15.33 -1.64
C ALA A 410 -13.85 -16.63 -2.00
N GLU A 411 -13.54 -17.71 -1.29
CA GLU A 411 -14.14 -19.02 -1.49
C GLU A 411 -15.18 -19.31 -0.39
N GLY A 412 -16.40 -19.70 -0.81
CA GLY A 412 -17.45 -20.12 0.10
C GLY A 412 -18.10 -18.99 0.94
N LYS A 413 -17.86 -17.73 0.60
CA LYS A 413 -18.44 -16.55 1.26
C LYS A 413 -18.85 -15.51 0.22
N GLU A 414 -19.93 -14.79 0.51
CA GLU A 414 -20.29 -13.59 -0.23
C GLU A 414 -19.53 -12.39 0.35
N VAL A 415 -18.91 -11.59 -0.49
CA VAL A 415 -18.17 -10.38 -0.09
C VAL A 415 -18.82 -9.15 -0.68
N ILE A 416 -19.13 -8.19 0.16
CA ILE A 416 -19.74 -6.92 -0.21
C ILE A 416 -18.84 -5.78 0.22
N VAL A 417 -18.42 -4.95 -0.73
CA VAL A 417 -17.58 -3.79 -0.44
C VAL A 417 -18.47 -2.55 -0.27
N VAL A 418 -18.48 -1.99 0.93
CA VAL A 418 -19.13 -0.71 1.22
C VAL A 418 -18.20 0.40 0.74
N PRO A 419 -18.63 1.34 -0.12
CA PRO A 419 -17.72 2.28 -0.78
C PRO A 419 -17.29 3.45 0.14
N THR A 420 -16.93 3.17 1.39
CA THR A 420 -16.44 4.15 2.35
C THR A 420 -15.08 4.70 1.94
N THR A 421 -14.92 6.01 1.94
CA THR A 421 -13.68 6.69 1.54
C THR A 421 -12.96 7.35 2.71
N THR A 422 -13.59 7.41 3.88
CA THR A 422 -13.05 8.02 5.10
C THR A 422 -13.48 7.24 6.34
N ILE A 423 -12.76 7.40 7.44
CA ILE A 423 -13.09 6.81 8.74
C ILE A 423 -14.48 7.24 9.23
N PRO A 424 -14.84 8.56 9.23
CA PRO A 424 -16.19 8.99 9.59
C PRO A 424 -17.29 8.28 8.81
N GLN A 425 -17.16 8.18 7.48
CA GLN A 425 -18.14 7.44 6.67
C GLN A 425 -18.27 5.98 7.09
N GLY A 426 -17.15 5.32 7.44
CA GLY A 426 -17.19 3.94 7.93
C GLY A 426 -17.91 3.81 9.27
N VAL A 427 -17.67 4.74 10.19
CA VAL A 427 -18.32 4.78 11.50
C VAL A 427 -19.84 4.97 11.34
N THR A 428 -20.25 5.99 10.58
CA THR A 428 -21.68 6.27 10.33
C THR A 428 -22.35 5.12 9.58
N ALA A 429 -21.68 4.48 8.62
CA ALA A 429 -22.19 3.32 7.92
C ALA A 429 -22.46 2.15 8.90
N MET A 430 -21.53 1.87 9.82
CA MET A 430 -21.72 0.82 10.84
C MET A 430 -22.86 1.11 11.80
N MET A 431 -23.11 2.37 12.15
CA MET A 431 -24.24 2.77 13.02
C MET A 431 -25.60 2.52 12.39
N ASN A 432 -25.66 2.37 11.06
CA ASN A 432 -26.90 2.18 10.29
C ASN A 432 -27.10 0.74 9.81
N VAL A 433 -26.44 -0.23 10.43
CA VAL A 433 -26.59 -1.65 10.09
C VAL A 433 -27.82 -2.24 10.77
N ASP A 434 -28.73 -2.82 9.98
CA ASP A 434 -29.84 -3.66 10.46
C ASP A 434 -29.52 -5.14 10.13
N LEU A 435 -29.18 -5.91 11.15
CA LEU A 435 -28.81 -7.32 11.01
C LEU A 435 -29.98 -8.24 10.59
N GLU A 436 -31.22 -7.76 10.65
CA GLU A 436 -32.40 -8.50 10.22
C GLU A 436 -32.73 -8.28 8.72
N ALA A 437 -32.11 -7.28 8.08
CA ALA A 437 -32.32 -6.95 6.68
C ALA A 437 -31.56 -7.89 5.73
N GLU A 438 -31.90 -7.87 4.44
CA GLU A 438 -31.14 -8.58 3.42
C GLU A 438 -29.82 -7.85 3.07
N PRO A 439 -28.78 -8.55 2.57
CA PRO A 439 -27.46 -7.96 2.34
C PRO A 439 -27.47 -6.70 1.49
N GLN A 440 -28.33 -6.65 0.48
CA GLN A 440 -28.44 -5.51 -0.42
C GLN A 440 -29.08 -4.30 0.27
N ASP A 441 -30.08 -4.53 1.12
CA ASP A 441 -30.74 -3.48 1.90
C ASP A 441 -29.78 -2.87 2.94
N ILE A 442 -28.94 -3.73 3.55
CA ILE A 442 -27.87 -3.28 4.46
C ILE A 442 -26.89 -2.37 3.70
N LEU A 443 -26.40 -2.80 2.52
CA LEU A 443 -25.48 -2.01 1.70
C LEU A 443 -26.11 -0.66 1.31
N GLU A 444 -27.38 -0.66 0.92
CA GLU A 444 -28.10 0.57 0.55
C GLU A 444 -28.23 1.52 1.74
N ALA A 445 -28.61 1.02 2.93
CA ALA A 445 -28.70 1.83 4.14
C ALA A 445 -27.33 2.40 4.55
N MET A 446 -26.29 1.57 4.57
CA MET A 446 -24.92 1.99 4.86
C MET A 446 -24.45 3.07 3.86
N THR A 447 -24.74 2.89 2.58
CA THR A 447 -24.32 3.84 1.53
C THR A 447 -25.08 5.16 1.64
N ALA A 448 -26.37 5.11 1.88
CA ALA A 448 -27.21 6.31 2.05
C ALA A 448 -26.78 7.14 3.27
N SER A 449 -26.43 6.49 4.38
CA SER A 449 -25.99 7.19 5.60
C SER A 449 -24.71 8.00 5.43
N MET A 450 -23.86 7.64 4.47
CA MET A 450 -22.63 8.39 4.20
C MET A 450 -22.85 9.76 3.55
N GLU A 451 -24.03 10.00 2.94
CA GLU A 451 -24.34 11.27 2.29
C GLU A 451 -24.53 12.42 3.29
N SER A 452 -24.87 12.09 4.53
CA SER A 452 -25.02 13.06 5.63
C SER A 452 -23.72 13.31 6.41
N VAL A 453 -22.57 12.85 5.91
CA VAL A 453 -21.27 12.97 6.58
C VAL A 453 -20.28 13.77 5.75
N ALA A 454 -19.80 14.88 6.29
CA ALA A 454 -18.60 15.53 5.78
C ALA A 454 -17.40 15.18 6.67
N THR A 455 -16.31 14.75 6.03
CA THR A 455 -15.06 14.50 6.73
C THR A 455 -14.10 15.65 6.53
N ALA A 456 -13.62 16.23 7.64
CA ALA A 456 -12.48 17.13 7.63
C ALA A 456 -11.25 16.41 8.20
N GLN A 457 -10.06 16.77 7.67
CA GLN A 457 -8.79 16.18 8.07
C GLN A 457 -7.75 17.28 8.19
N ILE A 458 -6.95 17.26 9.25
CA ILE A 458 -5.82 18.17 9.41
C ILE A 458 -4.53 17.37 9.38
N THR A 459 -3.64 17.78 8.47
CA THR A 459 -2.30 17.21 8.29
C THR A 459 -1.28 18.31 8.09
N TYR A 460 -0.07 17.99 7.65
CA TYR A 460 1.00 18.95 7.40
C TYR A 460 1.50 18.90 5.96
N ALA A 461 2.10 19.99 5.51
CA ALA A 461 2.76 20.08 4.21
C ALA A 461 4.19 19.53 4.31
N ALA A 462 4.50 18.49 3.55
CA ALA A 462 5.84 17.91 3.48
C ALA A 462 6.81 18.71 2.59
N ARG A 463 6.31 19.72 1.85
CA ARG A 463 7.11 20.60 0.97
C ARG A 463 6.31 21.81 0.52
N ASP A 464 7.04 22.79 -0.03
CA ASP A 464 6.43 23.96 -0.68
C ASP A 464 5.63 23.55 -1.91
N SER A 465 4.42 24.07 -2.04
CA SER A 465 3.58 23.87 -3.21
C SER A 465 2.62 25.05 -3.40
N ASP A 466 2.07 25.19 -4.61
CA ASP A 466 0.97 26.11 -4.90
C ASP A 466 -0.22 25.28 -5.40
N PHE A 467 -1.29 25.26 -4.66
CA PHE A 467 -2.43 24.43 -4.96
C PHE A 467 -3.77 25.16 -4.71
N ASP A 468 -4.65 25.15 -5.72
CA ASP A 468 -5.99 25.77 -5.70
C ASP A 468 -6.00 27.25 -5.22
N GLY A 469 -4.90 27.98 -5.44
CA GLY A 469 -4.74 29.39 -5.02
C GLY A 469 -4.20 29.55 -3.59
N PHE A 470 -3.83 28.45 -2.94
CA PHE A 470 -3.12 28.45 -1.66
C PHE A 470 -1.61 28.31 -1.90
N ALA A 471 -0.85 29.28 -1.41
CA ALA A 471 0.61 29.16 -1.31
C ALA A 471 0.92 28.36 -0.02
N ILE A 472 1.36 27.13 -0.20
CA ILE A 472 1.65 26.19 0.88
C ILE A 472 3.17 26.18 1.09
N GLN A 473 3.63 26.30 2.34
CA GLN A 473 5.03 26.17 2.71
C GLN A 473 5.25 24.85 3.48
N GLU A 474 6.46 24.29 3.38
CA GLU A 474 6.85 23.12 4.17
C GLU A 474 6.62 23.39 5.67
N GLY A 475 5.94 22.45 6.32
CA GLY A 475 5.57 22.56 7.74
C GLY A 475 4.28 23.34 8.02
N ASP A 476 3.59 23.91 7.02
CA ASP A 476 2.25 24.45 7.20
C ASP A 476 1.26 23.32 7.52
N TYR A 477 0.26 23.61 8.36
CA TYR A 477 -0.89 22.74 8.52
C TYR A 477 -1.84 22.88 7.34
N LEU A 478 -2.42 21.77 6.93
CA LEU A 478 -3.39 21.68 5.83
C LEU A 478 -4.71 21.15 6.36
N ALA A 479 -5.78 21.87 6.14
CA ALA A 479 -7.14 21.39 6.39
C ALA A 479 -7.76 20.93 5.08
N LEU A 480 -8.23 19.70 5.06
CA LEU A 480 -8.99 19.10 3.95
C LEU A 480 -10.45 18.95 4.38
N LEU A 481 -11.39 19.25 3.48
CA LEU A 481 -12.82 19.01 3.69
C LEU A 481 -13.40 18.28 2.48
N GLY A 482 -13.95 17.10 2.70
CA GLY A 482 -14.43 16.24 1.62
C GLY A 482 -13.35 15.90 0.59
N GLY A 483 -12.10 15.76 1.04
CA GLY A 483 -10.94 15.45 0.21
C GLY A 483 -10.42 16.62 -0.66
N LYS A 484 -10.89 17.86 -0.42
CA LYS A 484 -10.39 19.07 -1.08
C LYS A 484 -9.67 19.95 -0.07
N LEU A 485 -8.65 20.67 -0.52
CA LEU A 485 -7.98 21.63 0.35
C LEU A 485 -8.97 22.74 0.75
N PHE A 486 -9.18 22.88 2.05
CA PHE A 486 -10.07 23.87 2.65
C PHE A 486 -9.31 25.10 3.12
N GLY A 487 -8.11 24.91 3.66
CA GLY A 487 -7.26 25.99 4.13
C GLY A 487 -5.85 25.52 4.48
N THR A 488 -4.95 26.48 4.62
CA THR A 488 -3.58 26.26 5.10
C THR A 488 -3.20 27.37 6.06
N ASP A 489 -2.50 27.04 7.15
CA ASP A 489 -2.01 28.00 8.14
C ASP A 489 -0.83 27.38 8.91
N ARG A 490 0.02 28.23 9.52
CA ARG A 490 1.04 27.78 10.48
C ARG A 490 0.50 27.56 11.89
N ASP A 491 -0.68 28.07 12.16
CA ASP A 491 -1.40 27.87 13.42
C ASP A 491 -2.57 26.89 13.21
N ILE A 492 -2.44 25.69 13.74
CA ILE A 492 -3.47 24.66 13.68
C ILE A 492 -4.78 25.12 14.32
N THR A 493 -4.70 26.00 15.35
CA THR A 493 -5.86 26.55 16.04
C THR A 493 -6.71 27.42 15.09
N ALA A 494 -6.06 28.17 14.21
CA ALA A 494 -6.75 28.99 13.19
C ALA A 494 -7.56 28.11 12.23
N LEU A 495 -6.99 26.98 11.76
CA LEU A 495 -7.68 26.01 10.91
C LEU A 495 -8.83 25.31 11.63
N LEU A 496 -8.62 24.92 12.89
CA LEU A 496 -9.68 24.31 13.71
C LEU A 496 -10.89 25.25 13.89
N ARG A 497 -10.64 26.56 14.13
CA ARG A 497 -11.71 27.57 14.20
C ARG A 497 -12.44 27.74 12.86
N GLN A 498 -11.74 27.69 11.75
CA GLN A 498 -12.37 27.74 10.42
C GLN A 498 -13.26 26.51 10.16
N LEU A 499 -12.78 25.30 10.52
CA LEU A 499 -13.54 24.07 10.39
C LEU A 499 -14.77 24.03 11.31
N ALA A 500 -14.63 24.51 12.55
CA ALA A 500 -15.77 24.64 13.46
C ALA A 500 -16.81 25.65 12.93
N GLY A 501 -16.37 26.77 12.35
CA GLY A 501 -17.27 27.72 11.66
C GLY A 501 -18.00 27.10 10.47
N GLU A 502 -17.36 26.24 9.71
CA GLU A 502 -17.96 25.50 8.60
C GLU A 502 -18.98 24.45 9.11
N ALA A 503 -18.67 23.74 10.20
CA ALA A 503 -19.60 22.81 10.84
C ALA A 503 -20.86 23.52 11.31
N ALA A 504 -20.71 24.69 11.96
CA ALA A 504 -21.83 25.55 12.36
C ALA A 504 -22.64 26.03 11.16
N ALA A 505 -21.98 26.45 10.07
CA ALA A 505 -22.67 26.93 8.86
C ALA A 505 -23.47 25.79 8.18
N ARG A 506 -23.08 24.54 8.36
CA ARG A 506 -23.80 23.36 7.88
C ARG A 506 -24.92 22.90 8.82
N SER A 507 -25.10 23.55 9.96
CA SER A 507 -26.03 23.15 11.01
C SER A 507 -25.75 21.71 11.46
N ALA A 508 -24.49 21.42 11.75
CA ALA A 508 -24.08 20.09 12.21
C ALA A 508 -24.86 19.72 13.49
N GLU A 509 -25.42 18.50 13.51
CA GLU A 509 -26.09 17.92 14.69
C GLU A 509 -25.09 17.11 15.54
N PHE A 510 -24.15 16.42 14.88
CA PHE A 510 -23.10 15.66 15.55
C PHE A 510 -21.75 16.06 14.98
N VAL A 511 -20.78 16.22 15.88
CA VAL A 511 -19.37 16.43 15.51
C VAL A 511 -18.51 15.46 16.32
N THR A 512 -17.83 14.53 15.63
CA THR A 512 -16.89 13.60 16.26
C THR A 512 -15.48 13.93 15.82
N ILE A 513 -14.58 14.13 16.77
CA ILE A 513 -13.18 14.51 16.54
C ILE A 513 -12.29 13.37 17.00
N PHE A 514 -11.54 12.76 16.09
CA PHE A 514 -10.49 11.80 16.39
C PHE A 514 -9.15 12.52 16.36
N TYR A 515 -8.43 12.57 17.50
CA TYR A 515 -7.08 13.13 17.52
C TYR A 515 -6.00 12.06 17.33
N GLY A 516 -4.96 12.43 16.58
CA GLY A 516 -3.87 11.54 16.17
C GLY A 516 -2.81 11.31 17.25
N GLU A 517 -1.82 10.47 16.93
CA GLU A 517 -0.74 10.09 17.85
C GLU A 517 0.16 11.28 18.27
N ASP A 518 0.25 12.32 17.42
CA ASP A 518 1.05 13.52 17.66
C ASP A 518 0.29 14.65 18.39
N VAL A 519 -0.94 14.39 18.88
CA VAL A 519 -1.78 15.37 19.59
C VAL A 519 -1.89 15.00 21.06
N SER A 520 -1.57 15.95 21.94
CA SER A 520 -1.71 15.79 23.38
C SER A 520 -3.19 15.85 23.83
N GLU A 521 -3.51 15.27 24.99
CA GLU A 521 -4.85 15.39 25.59
C GLU A 521 -5.21 16.88 25.89
N GLU A 522 -4.22 17.72 26.19
CA GLU A 522 -4.41 19.16 26.44
C GLU A 522 -4.82 19.88 25.14
N ASP A 523 -4.18 19.56 24.00
CA ASP A 523 -4.52 20.13 22.70
C ASP A 523 -5.88 19.60 22.21
N ALA A 524 -6.21 18.34 22.49
CA ALA A 524 -7.52 17.78 22.21
C ALA A 524 -8.64 18.48 22.99
N ALA A 525 -8.42 18.76 24.28
CA ALA A 525 -9.36 19.52 25.11
C ALA A 525 -9.50 20.98 24.64
N ALA A 526 -8.42 21.61 24.18
CA ALA A 526 -8.46 22.94 23.59
C ALA A 526 -9.28 22.94 22.27
N THR A 527 -9.15 21.89 21.47
CA THR A 527 -9.95 21.69 20.26
C THR A 527 -11.43 21.51 20.57
N GLU A 528 -11.76 20.72 21.58
CA GLU A 528 -13.13 20.53 22.09
C GLU A 528 -13.77 21.88 22.47
N ALA A 529 -13.03 22.72 23.18
CA ALA A 529 -13.49 24.05 23.57
C ALA A 529 -13.81 24.94 22.37
N ILE A 530 -13.01 24.89 21.29
CA ILE A 530 -13.24 25.64 20.05
C ILE A 530 -14.55 25.22 19.39
N PHE A 531 -14.77 23.90 19.24
CA PHE A 531 -16.00 23.40 18.61
C PHE A 531 -17.22 23.64 19.50
N SER A 532 -17.11 23.49 20.82
CA SER A 532 -18.20 23.82 21.76
C SER A 532 -18.59 25.30 21.70
N GLU A 533 -17.62 26.21 21.52
CA GLU A 533 -17.88 27.65 21.39
C GLU A 533 -18.63 27.98 20.09
N LEU A 534 -18.22 27.37 18.95
CA LEU A 534 -18.67 27.73 17.62
C LEU A 534 -19.86 26.88 17.12
N CYS A 535 -20.05 25.69 17.67
CA CYS A 535 -21.12 24.75 17.34
C CYS A 535 -21.95 24.37 18.58
N PRO A 536 -22.57 25.33 19.29
CA PRO A 536 -23.21 25.08 20.58
C PRO A 536 -24.44 24.16 20.49
N GLU A 537 -25.02 24.00 19.32
CA GLU A 537 -26.19 23.14 19.09
C GLU A 537 -25.79 21.69 18.71
N ALA A 538 -24.53 21.44 18.37
CA ALA A 538 -24.05 20.13 17.98
C ALA A 538 -23.67 19.28 19.21
N GLU A 539 -24.01 18.00 19.18
CA GLU A 539 -23.46 17.03 20.12
C GLU A 539 -22.00 16.73 19.74
N LEU A 540 -21.08 16.97 20.67
CA LEU A 540 -19.65 16.90 20.42
C LEU A 540 -19.03 15.70 21.14
N SER A 541 -18.24 14.92 20.40
CA SER A 541 -17.42 13.82 20.91
C SER A 541 -15.96 13.99 20.51
N VAL A 542 -15.03 13.93 21.46
CA VAL A 542 -13.58 13.97 21.21
C VAL A 542 -12.97 12.65 21.68
N LEU A 543 -12.34 11.92 20.77
CA LEU A 543 -11.89 10.56 21.01
C LEU A 543 -10.39 10.43 20.63
N PRO A 544 -9.60 9.66 21.42
CA PRO A 544 -8.25 9.32 21.03
C PRO A 544 -8.30 8.36 19.83
N GLY A 545 -7.96 8.84 18.66
CA GLY A 545 -7.90 8.02 17.45
C GLY A 545 -6.58 7.27 17.33
N GLY A 546 -5.48 7.92 17.70
CA GLY A 546 -4.12 7.37 17.59
C GLY A 546 -3.66 7.16 16.15
N GLN A 547 -4.33 7.80 15.19
CA GLN A 547 -3.97 7.69 13.77
C GLN A 547 -2.69 8.47 13.46
N PRO A 548 -1.82 7.94 12.59
CA PRO A 548 -0.65 8.65 12.08
C PRO A 548 -1.05 9.67 11.01
N VAL A 549 -0.18 10.63 10.70
CA VAL A 549 -0.27 11.62 9.60
C VAL A 549 -1.31 12.70 9.83
N TYR A 550 -2.49 12.35 10.32
CA TYR A 550 -3.55 13.31 10.58
C TYR A 550 -3.58 13.69 12.06
N TYR A 551 -3.31 14.96 12.36
CA TYR A 551 -3.50 15.50 13.71
C TYR A 551 -4.95 15.35 14.17
N TYR A 552 -5.90 15.64 13.27
CA TYR A 552 -7.33 15.50 13.53
C TYR A 552 -8.07 14.92 12.33
N ILE A 553 -8.99 14.02 12.61
CA ILE A 553 -10.04 13.60 11.67
C ILE A 553 -11.38 14.00 12.31
N VAL A 554 -12.15 14.82 11.62
CA VAL A 554 -13.40 15.37 12.12
C VAL A 554 -14.56 14.88 11.27
N SER A 555 -15.51 14.20 11.91
CA SER A 555 -16.84 13.92 11.33
C SER A 555 -17.75 15.12 11.59
N ILE A 556 -18.40 15.60 10.56
CA ILE A 556 -19.43 16.65 10.64
C ILE A 556 -20.70 16.05 10.05
N GLU A 557 -21.73 15.84 10.87
CA GLU A 557 -22.95 15.12 10.50
C GLU A 557 -24.17 16.01 10.66
N TRP A 558 -25.08 15.94 9.71
CA TRP A 558 -26.35 16.65 9.70
C TRP A 558 -27.52 15.70 9.35
N ALA A 559 -28.75 16.11 9.71
CA ALA A 559 -29.98 15.33 9.44
C ALA A 559 -30.27 15.16 7.94
#